data_509dc3bfdfd0745e7fdd7392eeb486fb
#
_entry.id   509dc3bfdfd0745e7fdd7392eeb486fb
#
_cell.length_a   1.000
_cell.length_b   1.000
_cell.length_c   1.000
_cell.angle_alpha   90.00
_cell.angle_beta   90.00
_cell.angle_gamma   90.00
#
_symmetry.space_group_name_H-M   'P 1'
#
loop_
_entity.id
_entity.type
_entity.pdbx_description
1 polymer ?
#
loop_
_entity_poly.entity_id
_entity_poly.type
_entity_poly.pdbx_seq_one_letter_code
_entity_poly.pdbx_strand_id
1 'polypeptide(L)' 'EETPVFRQVVKAAFAGRRKTLRNAWSPLGERGVLEEVARAVGVDLDARGETLSVAQFADFARALAERRGGAGC' A
#
# COMPACT_ATOMS: atom_id res chain seq x y z
N GLU A 1 -0.74 -14.96 3.26
CA GLU A 1 0.13 -13.78 3.25
C GLU A 1 -0.32 -12.78 4.28
N GLU A 2 -0.38 -13.20 5.52
CA GLU A 2 -0.89 -12.30 6.55
C GLU A 2 0.24 -11.69 7.35
N THR A 3 1.08 -10.98 6.66
CA THR A 3 2.10 -10.20 7.34
C THR A 3 1.43 -8.98 7.97
N PRO A 4 2.04 -8.40 9.01
CA PRO A 4 1.50 -7.17 9.60
C PRO A 4 1.37 -6.04 8.57
N VAL A 5 2.30 -5.96 7.63
CA VAL A 5 2.24 -4.92 6.61
C VAL A 5 1.04 -5.15 5.70
N PHE A 6 0.78 -6.39 5.31
CA PHE A 6 -0.36 -6.70 4.48
C PHE A 6 -1.66 -6.27 5.17
N ARG A 7 -1.79 -6.60 6.45
CA ARG A 7 -2.98 -6.20 7.20
C ARG A 7 -3.14 -4.70 7.25
N GLN A 8 -2.04 -3.99 7.47
CA GLN A 8 -2.08 -2.53 7.52
C GLN A 8 -2.50 -1.95 6.18
N VAL A 9 -1.98 -2.50 5.10
CA VAL A 9 -2.31 -2.01 3.77
C VAL A 9 -3.79 -2.20 3.49
N VAL A 10 -4.31 -3.39 3.74
CA VAL A 10 -5.72 -3.67 3.47
C VAL A 10 -6.62 -2.85 4.38
N LYS A 11 -6.30 -2.81 5.65
CA LYS A 11 -7.13 -2.09 6.61
C LYS A 11 -7.17 -0.61 6.29
N ALA A 12 -6.03 -0.03 5.96
CA ALA A 12 -6.00 1.39 5.64
C ALA A 12 -6.78 1.70 4.37
N ALA A 13 -6.69 0.82 3.37
CA ALA A 13 -7.40 1.03 2.13
C ALA A 13 -8.91 1.01 2.34
N PHE A 14 -9.40 0.10 3.15
CA PHE A 14 -10.84 0.02 3.40
C PHE A 14 -11.33 1.04 4.41
N ALA A 15 -10.47 1.50 5.31
CA ALA A 15 -10.84 2.56 6.23
C ALA A 15 -11.07 3.86 5.49
N GLY A 16 -10.33 4.10 4.40
CA GLY A 16 -10.48 5.29 3.60
C GLY A 16 -11.27 5.05 2.33
N ARG A 17 -12.44 4.45 2.44
CA ARG A 17 -13.21 4.02 1.27
C ARG A 17 -13.50 5.14 0.27
N ARG A 18 -13.73 6.34 0.77
CA ARG A 18 -14.04 7.47 -0.09
C ARG A 18 -12.79 8.21 -0.54
N LYS A 19 -11.65 7.82 -0.03
CA LYS A 19 -10.40 8.49 -0.36
C LYS A 19 -9.65 7.68 -1.40
N THR A 20 -8.79 8.36 -2.14
CA THR A 20 -7.86 7.67 -3.01
C THR A 20 -6.86 6.90 -2.14
N LEU A 21 -6.22 5.90 -2.75
CA LEU A 21 -5.21 5.14 -2.03
C LEU A 21 -4.07 6.02 -1.54
N ARG A 22 -3.76 7.06 -2.30
CA ARG A 22 -2.72 8.02 -1.90
C ARG A 22 -3.01 8.58 -0.51
N ASN A 23 -4.26 8.97 -0.28
CA ASN A 23 -4.65 9.53 1.01
C ASN A 23 -4.88 8.44 2.05
N ALA A 24 -5.48 7.33 1.65
CA ALA A 24 -5.79 6.25 2.58
C ALA A 24 -4.52 5.64 3.15
N TRP A 25 -3.47 5.56 2.34
CA TRP A 25 -2.22 4.94 2.77
C TRP A 25 -1.21 5.94 3.32
N SER A 26 -1.57 7.21 3.41
CA SER A 26 -0.61 8.22 3.89
C SER A 26 -0.01 7.89 5.25
N PRO A 27 -0.73 7.27 6.20
CA PRO A 27 -0.12 6.92 7.48
C PRO A 27 0.89 5.79 7.39
N LEU A 28 0.93 5.05 6.29
CA LEU A 28 1.80 3.89 6.16
C LEU A 28 3.23 4.25 5.82
N GLY A 29 3.47 5.45 5.28
CA GLY A 29 4.80 5.86 4.91
C GLY A 29 4.78 7.20 4.21
N GLU A 30 5.95 7.64 3.79
CA GLU A 30 6.07 8.91 3.11
C GLU A 30 5.47 8.82 1.70
N ARG A 31 4.97 9.96 1.23
CA ARG A 31 4.33 9.99 -0.09
C ARG A 31 5.27 9.49 -1.18
N GLY A 32 6.52 9.90 -1.14
CA GLY A 32 7.47 9.47 -2.16
C GLY A 32 7.67 7.97 -2.17
N VAL A 33 7.75 7.37 -1.00
CA VAL A 33 7.90 5.92 -0.88
C VAL A 33 6.66 5.22 -1.43
N LEU A 34 5.49 5.71 -1.06
CA LEU A 34 4.25 5.12 -1.54
C LEU A 34 4.14 5.19 -3.06
N GLU A 35 4.54 6.31 -3.64
CA GLU A 35 4.49 6.46 -5.09
C GLU A 35 5.47 5.53 -5.78
N GLU A 36 6.67 5.37 -5.23
CA GLU A 36 7.64 4.45 -5.80
C GLU A 36 7.15 3.02 -5.75
N VAL A 37 6.61 2.62 -4.61
CA VAL A 37 6.10 1.26 -4.45
C VAL A 37 4.94 1.01 -5.40
N ALA A 38 4.01 1.96 -5.48
CA ALA A 38 2.86 1.81 -6.36
C ALA A 38 3.30 1.67 -7.82
N ARG A 39 4.27 2.46 -8.21
CA ARG A 39 4.78 2.40 -9.58
C ARG A 39 5.44 1.05 -9.85
N ALA A 40 6.18 0.56 -8.87
CA ALA A 40 6.89 -0.71 -9.03
C ALA A 40 5.93 -1.89 -9.20
N VAL A 41 4.79 -1.86 -8.52
CA VAL A 41 3.84 -2.97 -8.56
C VAL A 41 2.65 -2.69 -9.48
N GLY A 42 2.61 -1.52 -10.11
CA GLY A 42 1.55 -1.21 -11.05
C GLY A 42 0.22 -0.84 -10.40
N VAL A 43 0.27 -0.30 -9.20
CA VAL A 43 -0.92 0.15 -8.49
C VAL A 43 -1.13 1.64 -8.73
N ASP A 44 -2.39 2.01 -9.00
CA ASP A 44 -2.75 3.41 -9.22
C ASP A 44 -3.19 4.02 -7.90
N LEU A 45 -2.40 4.95 -7.37
CA LEU A 45 -2.71 5.58 -6.11
C LEU A 45 -3.91 6.52 -6.18
N ASP A 46 -4.32 6.89 -7.38
CA ASP A 46 -5.52 7.71 -7.55
C ASP A 46 -6.79 6.86 -7.56
N ALA A 47 -6.65 5.55 -7.57
CA ALA A 47 -7.77 4.65 -7.48
C ALA A 47 -8.18 4.48 -6.01
N ARG A 48 -9.33 3.86 -5.81
CA ARG A 48 -9.82 3.56 -4.48
C ARG A 48 -9.53 2.11 -4.14
N GLY A 49 -9.47 1.82 -2.82
CA GLY A 49 -9.11 0.49 -2.38
C GLY A 49 -10.02 -0.60 -2.91
N GLU A 50 -11.31 -0.29 -3.09
CA GLU A 50 -12.26 -1.28 -3.56
C GLU A 50 -11.99 -1.73 -4.99
N THR A 51 -11.17 -0.98 -5.74
CA THR A 51 -10.87 -1.33 -7.13
C THR A 51 -9.68 -2.26 -7.26
N LEU A 52 -8.99 -2.56 -6.16
CA LEU A 52 -7.82 -3.42 -6.20
C LEU A 52 -8.20 -4.84 -5.84
N SER A 53 -7.48 -5.80 -6.43
CA SER A 53 -7.62 -7.20 -6.07
C SER A 53 -6.73 -7.52 -4.87
N VAL A 54 -6.98 -8.68 -4.26
CA VAL A 54 -6.15 -9.13 -3.14
C VAL A 54 -4.69 -9.27 -3.59
N ALA A 55 -4.47 -9.74 -4.81
CA ALA A 55 -3.11 -9.88 -5.32
C ALA A 55 -2.40 -8.53 -5.38
N GLN A 56 -3.10 -7.48 -5.78
CA GLN A 56 -2.50 -6.16 -5.84
C GLN A 56 -2.18 -5.64 -4.45
N PHE A 57 -3.05 -5.89 -3.48
CA PHE A 57 -2.74 -5.53 -2.10
C PHE A 57 -1.51 -6.27 -1.60
N ALA A 58 -1.41 -7.56 -1.92
CA ALA A 58 -0.27 -8.36 -1.47
C ALA A 58 1.03 -7.87 -2.10
N ASP A 59 0.99 -7.56 -3.39
CA ASP A 59 2.17 -7.04 -4.07
C ASP A 59 2.62 -5.71 -3.48
N PHE A 60 1.68 -4.81 -3.23
CA PHE A 60 2.01 -3.53 -2.64
C PHE A 60 2.58 -3.71 -1.24
N ALA A 61 1.96 -4.57 -0.44
CA ALA A 61 2.43 -4.80 0.92
C ALA A 61 3.83 -5.37 0.94
N ARG A 62 4.10 -6.32 0.03
CA ARG A 62 5.43 -6.92 -0.05
C ARG A 62 6.48 -5.89 -0.42
N ALA A 63 6.19 -5.09 -1.44
CA ALA A 63 7.15 -4.08 -1.87
C ALA A 63 7.36 -3.02 -0.80
N LEU A 64 6.30 -2.63 -0.12
CA LEU A 64 6.41 -1.66 0.96
C LEU A 64 7.24 -2.22 2.11
N ALA A 65 7.02 -3.49 2.45
CA ALA A 65 7.76 -4.13 3.53
C ALA A 65 9.25 -4.21 3.18
N GLU A 66 9.56 -4.50 1.91
CA GLU A 66 10.95 -4.54 1.50
C GLU A 66 11.63 -3.19 1.65
N ARG A 67 10.92 -2.13 1.32
CA ARG A 67 11.47 -0.79 1.48
C ARG A 67 11.70 -0.46 2.94
N ARG A 68 10.74 -0.79 3.78
CA ARG A 68 10.85 -0.50 5.21
C ARG A 68 11.85 -1.41 5.89
N GLY A 69 11.79 -2.70 5.58
CA GLY A 69 12.69 -3.67 6.18
C GLY A 69 14.11 -3.49 5.72
N GLY A 70 14.29 -3.21 4.44
CA GLY A 70 15.62 -2.98 3.91
C GLY A 70 16.30 -1.80 4.57
N ALA A 71 15.54 -0.75 4.85
CA ALA A 71 16.08 0.40 5.53
C ALA A 71 16.37 0.09 7.00
N GLY A 72 15.60 -0.82 7.58
CA GLY A 72 15.76 -1.16 8.98
C GLY A 72 16.84 -2.19 9.24
N CYS A 73 17.24 -2.89 8.23
CA CYS A 73 18.31 -3.87 8.38
C CYS A 73 19.68 -3.27 8.13
#